data_8d726f06ff6ee41e356df3095a72fe57
#
_entry.id   8d726f06ff6ee41e356df3095a72fe57
#
_cell.length_a   1.000
_cell.length_b   1.000
_cell.length_c   1.000
_cell.angle_alpha   90.00
_cell.angle_beta   90.00
_cell.angle_gamma   90.00
#
_symmetry.space_group_name_H-M   'P 1'
#
loop_
_entity.id
_entity.type
_entity.pdbx_description
1 polymer ?
#
loop_
_entity_poly.entity_id
_entity_poly.type
_entity_poly.pdbx_seq_one_letter_code
_entity_poly.pdbx_strand_id
1 'polypeptide(L)'
;MHGAIDILVNSAGINVPKRRYKDLSVADWDRVVDINLKGAMYTMLAVLPAMRARRNGLIINISSWLGRYPGYLAGPAYAATKHGMGAMTDQLNMEDGVNGIRGCVICPGEVATPILKTRATPPSDEEIARMLQPEDLGRVVRFVAESPAHICLNEIVISPTWNRLYVGGADLRMGPEISR
;
A
#
# COMPACT_ATOMS: atom_id res chain seq x y z
N MET A 1 7.69 14.49 -26.82
CA MET A 1 6.67 14.58 -25.74
C MET A 1 6.10 13.18 -25.55
N HIS A 2 6.14 12.64 -24.35
CA HIS A 2 5.43 11.40 -24.05
C HIS A 2 3.93 11.69 -24.07
N GLY A 3 3.12 10.70 -24.52
CA GLY A 3 1.66 10.80 -24.50
C GLY A 3 1.10 10.91 -23.08
N ALA A 4 -0.23 10.89 -22.97
CA ALA A 4 -0.90 10.91 -21.68
C ALA A 4 -0.68 9.59 -20.92
N ILE A 5 -0.72 9.66 -19.58
CA ILE A 5 -0.59 8.49 -18.69
C ILE A 5 -1.92 7.73 -18.66
N ASP A 6 -1.92 6.48 -19.10
CA ASP A 6 -3.11 5.61 -19.09
C ASP A 6 -3.27 4.86 -17.78
N ILE A 7 -2.15 4.47 -17.17
CA ILE A 7 -2.09 3.73 -15.91
C ILE A 7 -1.12 4.41 -14.96
N LEU A 8 -1.61 4.76 -13.77
CA LEU A 8 -0.78 5.26 -12.67
C LEU A 8 -0.65 4.16 -11.61
N VAL A 9 0.57 3.84 -11.20
CA VAL A 9 0.83 2.95 -10.06
C VAL A 9 1.54 3.73 -8.96
N ASN A 10 0.85 4.00 -7.87
CA ASN A 10 1.40 4.60 -6.66
C ASN A 10 1.99 3.52 -5.76
N SER A 11 3.30 3.31 -5.84
CA SER A 11 4.02 2.30 -5.06
C SER A 11 5.01 2.88 -4.05
N ALA A 12 5.21 4.20 -4.05
CA ALA A 12 6.08 4.85 -3.07
C ALA A 12 5.51 4.70 -1.66
N GLY A 13 6.38 4.35 -0.71
CA GLY A 13 5.98 4.24 0.68
C GLY A 13 7.15 3.98 1.61
N ILE A 14 7.09 4.59 2.77
CA ILE A 14 8.09 4.45 3.83
C ILE A 14 7.43 4.12 5.16
N ASN A 15 8.24 3.65 6.09
CA ASN A 15 7.95 3.69 7.52
C ASN A 15 9.21 4.13 8.27
N VAL A 16 9.06 4.51 9.53
CA VAL A 16 10.15 4.99 10.37
C VAL A 16 10.50 3.95 11.46
N PRO A 17 11.74 3.90 11.94
CA PRO A 17 12.13 2.96 13.00
C PRO A 17 11.38 3.23 14.32
N LYS A 18 11.33 4.49 14.76
CA LYS A 18 10.62 4.94 15.97
C LYS A 18 9.17 5.22 15.63
N ARG A 19 8.35 4.17 15.59
CA ARG A 19 6.98 4.24 15.05
C ARG A 19 5.85 4.10 16.07
N ARG A 20 6.18 3.98 17.37
CA ARG A 20 5.18 3.87 18.44
C ARG A 20 4.78 5.24 18.95
N TYR A 21 3.57 5.40 19.48
CA TYR A 21 3.11 6.67 20.05
C TYR A 21 4.10 7.27 21.05
N LYS A 22 4.76 6.46 21.87
CA LYS A 22 5.75 6.92 22.86
C LYS A 22 7.03 7.49 22.25
N ASP A 23 7.38 7.10 21.00
CA ASP A 23 8.68 7.41 20.40
C ASP A 23 8.55 8.16 19.06
N LEU A 24 7.35 8.23 18.50
CA LEU A 24 7.10 8.88 17.21
C LEU A 24 7.18 10.39 17.33
N SER A 25 8.08 11.01 16.58
CA SER A 25 8.14 12.46 16.46
C SER A 25 7.10 13.00 15.47
N VAL A 26 6.71 14.25 15.62
CA VAL A 26 5.84 14.95 14.65
C VAL A 26 6.49 14.98 13.27
N ALA A 27 7.79 15.24 13.20
CA ALA A 27 8.54 15.26 11.92
C ALA A 27 8.51 13.87 11.21
N ASP A 28 8.64 12.77 11.95
CA ASP A 28 8.53 11.44 11.39
C ASP A 28 7.10 11.12 10.94
N TRP A 29 6.10 11.55 11.71
CA TRP A 29 4.69 11.46 11.32
C TRP A 29 4.45 12.19 10.00
N ASP A 30 4.83 13.47 9.91
CA ASP A 30 4.65 14.30 8.73
C ASP A 30 5.34 13.69 7.51
N ARG A 31 6.58 13.22 7.67
CA ARG A 31 7.33 12.55 6.60
C ARG A 31 6.61 11.31 6.06
N VAL A 32 6.05 10.48 6.94
CA VAL A 32 5.29 9.30 6.50
C VAL A 32 4.01 9.69 5.79
N VAL A 33 3.28 10.69 6.30
CA VAL A 33 2.06 11.22 5.68
C VAL A 33 2.36 11.84 4.32
N ASP A 34 3.40 12.67 4.23
CA ASP A 34 3.78 13.36 2.99
C ASP A 34 4.10 12.36 1.87
N ILE A 35 4.87 11.32 2.18
CA ILE A 35 5.28 10.35 1.16
C ILE A 35 4.15 9.36 0.85
N ASN A 36 3.56 8.72 1.87
CA ASN A 36 2.65 7.61 1.64
C ASN A 36 1.26 8.06 1.19
N LEU A 37 0.77 9.20 1.67
CA LEU A 37 -0.60 9.65 1.43
C LEU A 37 -0.67 10.84 0.49
N LYS A 38 0.00 11.97 0.85
CA LYS A 38 -0.02 13.17 0.02
C LYS A 38 0.63 12.95 -1.34
N GLY A 39 1.77 12.21 -1.38
CA GLY A 39 2.44 11.87 -2.64
C GLY A 39 1.50 11.12 -3.61
N ALA A 40 0.78 10.12 -3.11
CA ALA A 40 -0.21 9.40 -3.91
C ALA A 40 -1.35 10.32 -4.38
N MET A 41 -1.89 11.17 -3.49
CA MET A 41 -2.93 12.14 -3.85
C MET A 41 -2.45 13.10 -4.94
N TYR A 42 -1.24 13.66 -4.82
CA TYR A 42 -0.71 14.62 -5.79
C TYR A 42 -0.54 14.01 -7.17
N THR A 43 -0.05 12.77 -7.27
CA THR A 43 0.07 12.08 -8.55
C THR A 43 -1.29 11.76 -9.15
N MET A 44 -2.28 11.35 -8.33
CA MET A 44 -3.67 11.16 -8.79
C MET A 44 -4.23 12.46 -9.36
N LEU A 45 -4.15 13.57 -8.62
CA LEU A 45 -4.65 14.88 -9.07
C LEU A 45 -3.98 15.34 -10.38
N ALA A 46 -2.70 15.02 -10.57
CA ALA A 46 -1.96 15.40 -11.76
C ALA A 46 -2.42 14.64 -13.02
N VAL A 47 -2.84 13.38 -12.91
CA VAL A 47 -3.24 12.56 -14.07
C VAL A 47 -4.73 12.60 -14.38
N LEU A 48 -5.58 12.85 -13.38
CA LEU A 48 -7.04 12.81 -13.48
C LEU A 48 -7.62 13.73 -14.59
N PRO A 49 -7.16 14.98 -14.79
CA PRO A 49 -7.71 15.82 -15.86
C PRO A 49 -7.58 15.19 -17.24
N ALA A 50 -6.42 14.62 -17.56
CA ALA A 50 -6.19 13.96 -18.82
C ALA A 50 -6.95 12.63 -18.94
N MET A 51 -7.09 11.87 -17.87
CA MET A 51 -7.89 10.64 -17.83
C MET A 51 -9.38 10.94 -18.04
N ARG A 52 -9.93 11.97 -17.38
CA ARG A 52 -11.32 12.44 -17.56
C ARG A 52 -11.60 12.85 -19.00
N ALA A 53 -10.69 13.62 -19.61
CA ALA A 53 -10.85 14.08 -21.01
C ALA A 53 -10.92 12.90 -22.00
N ARG A 54 -10.18 11.81 -21.74
CA ARG A 54 -10.22 10.60 -22.58
C ARG A 54 -11.32 9.62 -22.20
N ARG A 55 -11.99 9.84 -21.05
CA ARG A 55 -12.94 8.89 -20.45
C ARG A 55 -12.35 7.48 -20.27
N ASN A 56 -11.09 7.44 -19.92
CA ASN A 56 -10.36 6.19 -19.68
C ASN A 56 -9.13 6.45 -18.77
N GLY A 57 -8.96 5.61 -17.77
CA GLY A 57 -7.81 5.65 -16.88
C GLY A 57 -7.85 4.54 -15.83
N LEU A 58 -6.67 4.17 -15.35
CA LEU A 58 -6.53 3.23 -14.25
C LEU A 58 -5.53 3.77 -13.23
N ILE A 59 -5.93 3.80 -11.96
CA ILE A 59 -5.07 4.18 -10.86
C ILE A 59 -4.96 3.00 -9.89
N ILE A 60 -3.74 2.52 -9.65
CA ILE A 60 -3.45 1.43 -8.74
C ILE A 60 -2.66 1.98 -7.57
N ASN A 61 -3.22 1.90 -6.37
CA ASN A 61 -2.58 2.34 -5.13
C ASN A 61 -2.07 1.14 -4.33
N ILE A 62 -0.76 1.06 -4.10
CA ILE A 62 -0.17 0.00 -3.28
C ILE A 62 -0.27 0.39 -1.80
N SER A 63 -1.28 -0.15 -1.15
CA SER A 63 -1.50 0.02 0.28
C SER A 63 -0.69 -1.01 1.09
N SER A 64 -1.32 -1.74 1.97
CA SER A 64 -0.74 -2.77 2.83
C SER A 64 -1.86 -3.61 3.44
N TRP A 65 -1.55 -4.84 3.83
CA TRP A 65 -2.37 -5.61 4.78
C TRP A 65 -2.75 -4.76 6.00
N LEU A 66 -1.78 -3.97 6.50
CA LEU A 66 -1.95 -3.07 7.64
C LEU A 66 -2.69 -1.77 7.31
N GLY A 67 -3.14 -1.61 6.08
CA GLY A 67 -4.10 -0.58 5.63
C GLY A 67 -5.53 -1.11 5.53
N ARG A 68 -5.74 -2.41 5.77
CA ARG A 68 -7.05 -3.07 5.77
C ARG A 68 -7.38 -3.67 7.13
N TYR A 69 -6.38 -4.26 7.77
CA TYR A 69 -6.49 -4.90 9.08
C TYR A 69 -5.56 -4.22 10.08
N PRO A 70 -5.99 -4.01 11.33
CA PRO A 70 -5.11 -3.45 12.35
C PRO A 70 -3.96 -4.40 12.65
N GLY A 71 -2.78 -3.83 12.92
CA GLY A 71 -1.62 -4.63 13.28
C GLY A 71 -0.56 -3.81 14.00
N TYR A 72 -0.01 -4.39 15.06
CA TYR A 72 0.93 -3.70 15.93
C TYR A 72 2.21 -3.24 15.21
N LEU A 73 2.66 -3.98 14.19
CA LEU A 73 3.90 -3.66 13.44
C LEU A 73 3.90 -2.31 12.73
N ALA A 74 2.71 -1.82 12.32
CA ALA A 74 2.60 -0.62 11.49
C ALA A 74 3.06 0.65 12.20
N GLY A 75 2.61 0.86 13.41
CA GLY A 75 2.59 2.15 14.06
C GLY A 75 1.52 3.09 13.47
N PRO A 76 1.14 4.17 14.20
CA PRO A 76 -0.01 4.99 13.83
C PRO A 76 0.14 5.70 12.48
N ALA A 77 1.30 6.27 12.16
CA ALA A 77 1.50 7.03 10.91
C ALA A 77 1.33 6.13 9.67
N TYR A 78 1.99 4.98 9.65
CA TYR A 78 1.89 4.04 8.54
C TYR A 78 0.46 3.49 8.40
N ALA A 79 -0.15 3.06 9.52
CA ALA A 79 -1.50 2.53 9.49
C ALA A 79 -2.50 3.56 8.96
N ALA A 80 -2.46 4.80 9.47
CA ALA A 80 -3.34 5.87 9.02
C ALA A 80 -3.17 6.15 7.52
N THR A 81 -1.91 6.25 7.03
CA THR A 81 -1.67 6.51 5.60
C THR A 81 -2.14 5.38 4.70
N LYS A 82 -1.93 4.13 5.10
CA LYS A 82 -2.33 2.97 4.29
C LYS A 82 -3.84 2.72 4.31
N HIS A 83 -4.55 3.00 5.40
CA HIS A 83 -6.02 3.04 5.41
C HIS A 83 -6.54 4.19 4.56
N GLY A 84 -5.93 5.38 4.65
CA GLY A 84 -6.27 6.53 3.84
C GLY A 84 -6.17 6.27 2.34
N MET A 85 -5.20 5.46 1.88
CA MET A 85 -5.11 5.07 0.46
C MET A 85 -6.33 4.26 -0.01
N GLY A 86 -6.87 3.38 0.83
CA GLY A 86 -8.12 2.68 0.55
C GLY A 86 -9.27 3.67 0.36
N ALA A 87 -9.48 4.54 1.35
CA ALA A 87 -10.54 5.55 1.31
C ALA A 87 -10.44 6.48 0.08
N MET A 88 -9.22 6.92 -0.28
CA MET A 88 -9.02 7.73 -1.50
C MET A 88 -9.37 6.96 -2.78
N THR A 89 -9.09 5.66 -2.83
CA THR A 89 -9.41 4.83 -3.99
C THR A 89 -10.90 4.59 -4.12
N ASP A 90 -11.58 4.36 -3.01
CA ASP A 90 -13.05 4.21 -2.98
C ASP A 90 -13.72 5.50 -3.44
N GLN A 91 -13.25 6.66 -2.94
CA GLN A 91 -13.78 7.96 -3.32
C GLN A 91 -13.55 8.25 -4.82
N LEU A 92 -12.37 7.89 -5.37
CA LEU A 92 -12.09 7.98 -6.80
C LEU A 92 -13.11 7.17 -7.62
N ASN A 93 -13.40 5.94 -7.21
CA ASN A 93 -14.36 5.08 -7.93
C ASN A 93 -15.78 5.65 -7.89
N MET A 94 -16.16 6.26 -6.76
CA MET A 94 -17.47 6.92 -6.62
C MET A 94 -17.60 8.16 -7.52
N GLU A 95 -16.57 8.98 -7.60
CA GLU A 95 -16.62 10.25 -8.32
C GLU A 95 -16.32 10.10 -9.83
N ASP A 96 -15.35 9.28 -10.19
CA ASP A 96 -14.79 9.21 -11.54
C ASP A 96 -15.11 7.93 -12.31
N GLY A 97 -15.82 6.98 -11.71
CA GLY A 97 -16.32 5.80 -12.41
C GLY A 97 -17.21 6.18 -13.60
N VAL A 98 -18.04 7.22 -13.47
CA VAL A 98 -18.85 7.78 -14.55
C VAL A 98 -18.02 8.35 -15.71
N ASN A 99 -16.76 8.66 -15.45
CA ASN A 99 -15.79 9.15 -16.44
C ASN A 99 -14.93 8.01 -17.02
N GLY A 100 -15.25 6.74 -16.72
CA GLY A 100 -14.51 5.58 -17.19
C GLY A 100 -13.15 5.39 -16.50
N ILE A 101 -12.93 6.02 -15.34
CA ILE A 101 -11.71 5.88 -14.54
C ILE A 101 -11.93 4.83 -13.47
N ARG A 102 -10.97 3.94 -13.30
CA ARG A 102 -11.00 2.84 -12.34
C ARG A 102 -9.89 3.00 -11.32
N GLY A 103 -10.20 2.81 -10.07
CA GLY A 103 -9.24 2.75 -8.97
C GLY A 103 -9.15 1.33 -8.40
N CYS A 104 -7.93 0.85 -8.15
CA CYS A 104 -7.67 -0.38 -7.43
C CYS A 104 -6.73 -0.12 -6.27
N VAL A 105 -7.08 -0.56 -5.07
CA VAL A 105 -6.14 -0.62 -3.96
C VAL A 105 -5.64 -2.05 -3.78
N ILE A 106 -4.32 -2.24 -3.80
CA ILE A 106 -3.70 -3.53 -3.53
C ILE A 106 -3.15 -3.48 -2.10
N CYS A 107 -3.56 -4.45 -1.28
CA CYS A 107 -3.21 -4.57 0.14
C CYS A 107 -2.31 -5.79 0.36
N PRO A 108 -0.99 -5.68 0.09
CA PRO A 108 -0.09 -6.81 0.27
C PRO A 108 0.22 -7.06 1.74
N GLY A 109 0.38 -8.34 2.07
CA GLY A 109 1.03 -8.79 3.30
C GLY A 109 2.52 -8.44 3.29
N GLU A 110 3.32 -9.26 3.94
CA GLU A 110 4.76 -9.00 3.98
C GLU A 110 5.39 -9.28 2.61
N VAL A 111 6.14 -8.30 2.12
CA VAL A 111 6.87 -8.35 0.84
C VAL A 111 8.36 -8.18 1.11
N ALA A 112 9.20 -8.97 0.46
CA ALA A 112 10.65 -8.93 0.56
C ALA A 112 11.22 -7.67 -0.08
N THR A 113 11.16 -6.54 0.63
CA THR A 113 11.60 -5.23 0.16
C THR A 113 12.51 -4.53 1.17
N PRO A 114 13.28 -3.51 0.75
CA PRO A 114 14.16 -2.76 1.64
C PRO A 114 13.48 -2.13 2.87
N ILE A 115 12.16 -1.93 2.84
CA ILE A 115 11.40 -1.39 3.99
C ILE A 115 11.53 -2.28 5.24
N LEU A 116 11.81 -3.58 5.08
CA LEU A 116 12.01 -4.51 6.18
C LEU A 116 13.20 -4.12 7.06
N LYS A 117 14.22 -3.46 6.49
CA LYS A 117 15.41 -2.96 7.20
C LYS A 117 15.07 -1.85 8.20
N THR A 118 13.89 -1.21 8.10
CA THR A 118 13.44 -0.18 9.05
C THR A 118 12.83 -0.76 10.33
N ARG A 119 12.71 -2.08 10.43
CA ARG A 119 12.19 -2.75 11.62
C ARG A 119 13.26 -2.79 12.73
N ALA A 120 12.81 -2.66 13.98
CA ALA A 120 13.69 -2.83 15.14
C ALA A 120 14.37 -4.22 15.16
N THR A 121 13.64 -5.23 14.73
CA THR A 121 14.16 -6.59 14.50
C THR A 121 13.85 -6.96 13.06
N PRO A 122 14.82 -6.87 12.15
CA PRO A 122 14.64 -7.32 10.77
C PRO A 122 14.37 -8.84 10.71
N PRO A 123 13.60 -9.32 9.74
CA PRO A 123 13.36 -10.73 9.54
C PRO A 123 14.65 -11.45 9.09
N SER A 124 14.74 -12.75 9.36
CA SER A 124 15.82 -13.61 8.86
C SER A 124 15.66 -13.89 7.35
N ASP A 125 16.73 -14.39 6.73
CA ASP A 125 16.69 -14.75 5.30
C ASP A 125 15.65 -15.85 5.03
N GLU A 126 15.46 -16.79 5.95
CA GLU A 126 14.44 -17.83 5.86
C GLU A 126 13.02 -17.23 5.92
N GLU A 127 12.79 -16.26 6.80
CA GLU A 127 11.53 -15.54 6.88
C GLU A 127 11.27 -14.73 5.60
N ILE A 128 12.31 -14.05 5.07
CA ILE A 128 12.23 -13.27 3.82
C ILE A 128 11.89 -14.19 2.64
N ALA A 129 12.47 -15.38 2.56
CA ALA A 129 12.18 -16.34 1.50
C ALA A 129 10.72 -16.83 1.48
N ARG A 130 10.01 -16.76 2.61
CA ARG A 130 8.59 -17.11 2.74
C ARG A 130 7.63 -15.97 2.45
N MET A 131 8.13 -14.74 2.30
CA MET A 131 7.32 -13.56 2.00
C MET A 131 6.94 -13.50 0.53
N LEU A 132 5.98 -12.64 0.20
CA LEU A 132 5.76 -12.24 -1.19
C LEU A 132 7.06 -11.62 -1.74
N GLN A 133 7.34 -11.88 -3.00
CA GLN A 133 8.43 -11.23 -3.71
C GLN A 133 7.88 -10.01 -4.48
N PRO A 134 8.69 -9.01 -4.81
CA PRO A 134 8.25 -7.85 -5.62
C PRO A 134 7.58 -8.25 -6.93
N GLU A 135 8.05 -9.33 -7.57
CA GLU A 135 7.50 -9.88 -8.81
C GLU A 135 6.07 -10.39 -8.67
N ASP A 136 5.69 -10.87 -7.46
CA ASP A 136 4.31 -11.30 -7.20
C ASP A 136 3.35 -10.11 -7.26
N LEU A 137 3.78 -8.97 -6.72
CA LEU A 137 3.02 -7.71 -6.82
C LEU A 137 2.96 -7.25 -8.29
N GLY A 138 4.04 -7.38 -9.04
CA GLY A 138 4.09 -7.06 -10.47
C GLY A 138 3.05 -7.86 -11.27
N ARG A 139 2.89 -9.16 -10.98
CA ARG A 139 1.86 -10.02 -11.59
C ARG A 139 0.44 -9.54 -11.26
N VAL A 140 0.19 -9.16 -10.00
CA VAL A 140 -1.12 -8.63 -9.59
C VAL A 140 -1.41 -7.30 -10.27
N VAL A 141 -0.45 -6.38 -10.32
CA VAL A 141 -0.59 -5.10 -11.05
C VAL A 141 -0.92 -5.35 -12.52
N ARG A 142 -0.21 -6.27 -13.16
CA ARG A 142 -0.47 -6.66 -14.56
C ARG A 142 -1.88 -7.22 -14.73
N PHE A 143 -2.32 -8.12 -13.87
CA PHE A 143 -3.68 -8.68 -13.90
C PHE A 143 -4.75 -7.59 -13.82
N VAL A 144 -4.58 -6.59 -12.93
CA VAL A 144 -5.49 -5.44 -12.84
C VAL A 144 -5.46 -4.62 -14.12
N ALA A 145 -4.27 -4.35 -14.65
CA ALA A 145 -4.07 -3.54 -15.86
C ALA A 145 -4.69 -4.17 -17.11
N GLU A 146 -4.59 -5.49 -17.24
CA GLU A 146 -5.13 -6.27 -18.38
C GLU A 146 -6.62 -6.58 -18.26
N SER A 147 -7.26 -6.25 -17.12
CA SER A 147 -8.69 -6.48 -16.91
C SER A 147 -9.54 -5.59 -17.83
N PRO A 148 -10.64 -6.12 -18.42
CA PRO A 148 -11.52 -5.35 -19.29
C PRO A 148 -12.03 -4.04 -18.68
N ALA A 149 -12.20 -3.01 -19.49
CA ALA A 149 -12.52 -1.66 -19.01
C ALA A 149 -13.83 -1.55 -18.21
N HIS A 150 -14.78 -2.46 -18.42
CA HIS A 150 -16.04 -2.52 -17.66
C HIS A 150 -15.91 -3.17 -16.28
N ILE A 151 -14.75 -3.73 -15.95
CA ILE A 151 -14.48 -4.35 -14.65
C ILE A 151 -13.63 -3.41 -13.81
N CYS A 152 -14.11 -3.08 -12.61
CA CYS A 152 -13.32 -2.39 -11.60
C CYS A 152 -12.97 -3.37 -10.46
N LEU A 153 -11.70 -3.70 -10.35
CA LEU A 153 -11.18 -4.47 -9.21
C LEU A 153 -10.87 -3.46 -8.09
N ASN A 154 -11.83 -3.27 -7.18
CA ASN A 154 -11.76 -2.19 -6.19
C ASN A 154 -10.64 -2.43 -5.16
N GLU A 155 -10.56 -3.65 -4.64
CA GLU A 155 -9.57 -4.03 -3.63
C GLU A 155 -9.04 -5.44 -3.88
N ILE A 156 -7.72 -5.61 -3.76
CA ILE A 156 -7.07 -6.92 -3.78
C ILE A 156 -6.22 -7.07 -2.53
N VAL A 157 -6.55 -8.06 -1.70
CA VAL A 157 -5.74 -8.45 -0.56
C VAL A 157 -4.93 -9.68 -0.95
N ILE A 158 -3.60 -9.56 -0.88
CA ILE A 158 -2.68 -10.65 -1.20
C ILE A 158 -1.67 -10.84 -0.07
N SER A 159 -1.44 -12.07 0.35
CA SER A 159 -0.49 -12.40 1.41
C SER A 159 0.33 -13.63 1.07
N PRO A 160 1.49 -13.83 1.72
CA PRO A 160 2.17 -15.10 1.65
C PRO A 160 1.25 -16.23 2.13
N THR A 161 1.43 -17.44 1.64
CA THR A 161 0.71 -18.62 2.17
C THR A 161 0.98 -18.77 3.68
N TRP A 162 2.22 -18.58 4.10
CA TRP A 162 2.60 -18.47 5.51
C TRP A 162 2.46 -17.02 5.99
N ASN A 163 1.24 -16.59 6.23
CA ASN A 163 0.99 -15.23 6.70
C ASN A 163 1.14 -15.17 8.23
N ARG A 164 2.24 -14.61 8.70
CA ARG A 164 2.53 -14.45 10.13
C ARG A 164 1.49 -13.61 10.86
N LEU A 165 0.76 -12.75 10.17
CA LEU A 165 -0.30 -11.94 10.74
C LEU A 165 -1.56 -12.77 11.06
N TYR A 166 -1.74 -13.92 10.41
CA TYR A 166 -2.84 -14.87 10.69
C TYR A 166 -2.50 -15.90 11.75
N VAL A 167 -1.29 -16.45 11.70
CA VAL A 167 -0.91 -17.60 12.54
C VAL A 167 -0.56 -17.21 13.99
N GLY A 168 -1.25 -16.18 14.49
CA GLY A 168 -1.29 -15.90 15.93
C GLY A 168 -0.12 -15.13 16.50
N GLY A 169 0.71 -14.53 15.67
CA GLY A 169 1.79 -13.67 16.12
C GLY A 169 2.93 -14.38 16.87
N ALA A 170 2.86 -15.70 17.05
CA ALA A 170 3.92 -16.46 17.76
C ALA A 170 5.27 -16.33 17.06
N ASP A 171 5.27 -16.17 15.73
CA ASP A 171 6.48 -15.94 14.92
C ASP A 171 6.81 -14.46 14.73
N LEU A 172 5.93 -13.56 15.15
CA LEU A 172 6.25 -12.14 15.20
C LEU A 172 7.13 -11.91 16.41
N ARG A 173 8.41 -11.75 16.19
CA ARG A 173 9.32 -11.24 17.21
C ARG A 173 8.90 -9.83 17.56
N MET A 174 7.89 -9.75 18.40
CA MET A 174 7.48 -8.53 19.05
C MET A 174 8.63 -8.20 20.01
N GLY A 175 9.15 -7.00 19.96
CA GLY A 175 10.24 -6.59 20.85
C GLY A 175 9.90 -6.87 22.31
N PRO A 176 10.90 -6.87 23.21
CA PRO A 176 10.77 -7.33 24.61
C PRO A 176 9.67 -6.63 25.43
N GLU A 177 9.02 -5.65 24.87
CA GLU A 177 7.99 -4.84 25.53
C GLU A 177 6.58 -5.48 25.54
N ILE A 178 6.36 -6.59 24.81
CA ILE A 178 5.05 -7.25 24.72
C ILE A 178 5.04 -8.62 25.43
N SER A 179 6.17 -9.04 25.97
CA SER A 179 6.29 -10.27 26.75
C SER A 179 5.93 -10.09 28.24
N ARG A 180 5.17 -9.06 28.62
CA ARG A 180 4.68 -8.85 29.99
C ARG A 180 3.17 -8.73 30.02
#